data_832495c523d2147de81fd7bf51592bad
#
_entry.id   832495c523d2147de81fd7bf51592bad
#
_cell.length_a   1.000
_cell.length_b   1.000
_cell.length_c   1.000
_cell.angle_alpha   90.00
_cell.angle_beta   90.00
_cell.angle_gamma   90.00
#
_symmetry.space_group_name_H-M   'P 1'
#
loop_
_entity.id
_entity.type
_entity.pdbx_description
1 polymer ?
#
loop_
_entity_poly.entity_id
_entity_poly.type
_entity_poly.pdbx_seq_one_letter_code
_entity_poly.pdbx_strand_id
1 'polypeptide(L)'
;MYVLVTGLPGSGKSTLAPPLAEALELPLLARDSIKESLWDALGGGDLAWSRKLGAASAEVFWRLAQEARGAVLDNFFHRAFAHRIAALEGPVVEVHCTCPPALARERYLSRQRHPCHFDLTYGADMFDEWVRMDAGPILDAAACVLTVDTAGTVDLAEVVSWVQQSAR
;
A
#
# COMPACT_ATOMS: atom_id res chain seq x y z
N MET A 1 -7.33 -10.02 -11.95
CA MET A 1 -7.23 -8.54 -11.80
C MET A 1 -6.48 -8.21 -10.52
N TYR A 2 -5.58 -7.25 -10.59
CA TYR A 2 -4.88 -6.71 -9.42
C TYR A 2 -5.22 -5.22 -9.27
N VAL A 3 -5.44 -4.79 -8.03
CA VAL A 3 -5.69 -3.39 -7.69
C VAL A 3 -4.56 -2.92 -6.78
N LEU A 4 -3.70 -2.06 -7.29
CA LEU A 4 -2.66 -1.42 -6.48
C LEU A 4 -3.32 -0.27 -5.69
N VAL A 5 -3.21 -0.26 -4.38
CA VAL A 5 -3.58 0.88 -3.56
C VAL A 5 -2.31 1.61 -3.16
N THR A 6 -2.08 2.78 -3.76
CA THR A 6 -0.82 3.53 -3.68
C THR A 6 -0.99 4.89 -3.02
N GLY A 7 0.09 5.61 -2.79
CA GLY A 7 0.14 6.94 -2.18
C GLY A 7 1.06 6.99 -0.96
N LEU A 8 1.29 8.18 -0.43
CA LEU A 8 2.17 8.42 0.72
C LEU A 8 1.71 7.65 1.98
N PRO A 9 2.61 7.32 2.91
CA PRO A 9 2.23 6.94 4.26
C PRO A 9 1.33 8.01 4.90
N GLY A 10 0.22 7.58 5.52
CA GLY A 10 -0.79 8.51 6.04
C GLY A 10 -1.81 9.01 5.01
N SER A 11 -1.69 8.66 3.72
CA SER A 11 -2.66 9.04 2.68
C SER A 11 -3.97 8.25 2.69
N GLY A 12 -4.24 7.39 3.66
CA GLY A 12 -5.51 6.67 3.77
C GLY A 12 -5.58 5.33 3.03
N LYS A 13 -4.51 4.85 2.40
CA LYS A 13 -4.46 3.53 1.71
C LYS A 13 -5.03 2.39 2.53
N SER A 14 -4.50 2.18 3.73
CA SER A 14 -4.90 1.06 4.60
C SER A 14 -6.29 1.24 5.22
N THR A 15 -6.92 2.39 5.04
CA THR A 15 -8.33 2.62 5.37
C THR A 15 -9.22 2.24 4.18
N LEU A 16 -8.77 2.52 2.95
CA LEU A 16 -9.53 2.23 1.74
C LEU A 16 -9.40 0.77 1.28
N ALA A 17 -8.20 0.18 1.39
CA ALA A 17 -7.91 -1.13 0.82
C ALA A 17 -8.81 -2.27 1.37
N PRO A 18 -9.11 -2.38 2.68
CA PRO A 18 -9.96 -3.46 3.17
C PRO A 18 -11.40 -3.42 2.63
N PRO A 19 -12.18 -2.32 2.73
CA PRO A 19 -13.52 -2.29 2.18
C PRO A 19 -13.55 -2.40 0.65
N LEU A 20 -12.49 -1.94 -0.04
CA LEU A 20 -12.36 -2.12 -1.48
C LEU A 20 -12.17 -3.60 -1.85
N ALA A 21 -11.32 -4.32 -1.11
CA ALA A 21 -11.10 -5.75 -1.32
C ALA A 21 -12.38 -6.57 -1.07
N GLU A 22 -13.12 -6.25 -0.01
CA GLU A 22 -14.40 -6.87 0.31
C GLU A 22 -15.43 -6.64 -0.81
N ALA A 23 -15.60 -5.39 -1.25
CA ALA A 23 -16.55 -5.05 -2.31
C ALA A 23 -16.22 -5.64 -3.69
N LEU A 24 -14.94 -5.91 -3.95
CA LEU A 24 -14.46 -6.55 -5.18
C LEU A 24 -14.40 -8.08 -5.07
N GLU A 25 -14.68 -8.66 -3.90
CA GLU A 25 -14.51 -10.09 -3.61
C GLU A 25 -13.08 -10.60 -3.92
N LEU A 26 -12.07 -9.75 -3.67
CA LEU A 26 -10.66 -10.06 -3.87
C LEU A 26 -9.94 -10.22 -2.53
N PRO A 27 -8.91 -11.10 -2.45
CA PRO A 27 -8.05 -11.13 -1.28
C PRO A 27 -7.32 -9.80 -1.11
N LEU A 28 -7.21 -9.34 0.14
CA LEU A 28 -6.35 -8.23 0.51
C LEU A 28 -4.96 -8.75 0.88
N LEU A 29 -3.95 -8.25 0.19
CA LEU A 29 -2.56 -8.46 0.57
C LEU A 29 -1.99 -7.12 1.06
N ALA A 30 -1.77 -7.01 2.37
CA ALA A 30 -1.17 -5.86 3.02
C ALA A 30 0.24 -6.22 3.51
N ARG A 31 1.26 -5.57 2.95
CA ARG A 31 2.66 -5.87 3.30
C ARG A 31 2.96 -5.61 4.77
N ASP A 32 2.37 -4.56 5.34
CA ASP A 32 2.56 -4.21 6.75
C ASP A 32 2.04 -5.33 7.67
N SER A 33 0.87 -5.91 7.37
CA SER A 33 0.32 -7.03 8.12
C SER A 33 1.21 -8.28 8.05
N ILE A 34 1.85 -8.54 6.92
CA ILE A 34 2.83 -9.64 6.80
C ILE A 34 4.04 -9.38 7.69
N LYS A 35 4.57 -8.15 7.69
CA LYS A 35 5.71 -7.78 8.53
C LYS A 35 5.38 -7.89 10.02
N GLU A 36 4.21 -7.41 10.43
CA GLU A 36 3.71 -7.49 11.79
C GLU A 36 3.56 -8.93 12.27
N SER A 37 2.95 -9.79 11.44
CA SER A 37 2.82 -11.21 11.73
C SER A 37 4.18 -11.92 11.84
N LEU A 38 5.15 -11.56 11.01
CA LEU A 38 6.52 -12.11 11.13
C LEU A 38 7.20 -11.65 12.42
N TRP A 39 7.01 -10.40 12.83
CA TRP A 39 7.54 -9.88 14.08
C TRP A 39 6.96 -10.63 15.29
N ASP A 40 5.65 -10.85 15.31
CA ASP A 40 4.97 -11.55 16.41
C ASP A 40 5.38 -13.02 16.49
N ALA A 41 5.50 -13.67 15.34
CA ALA A 41 5.83 -15.10 15.27
C ALA A 41 7.31 -15.40 15.58
N LEU A 42 8.22 -14.51 15.17
CA LEU A 42 9.67 -14.72 15.28
C LEU A 42 10.31 -14.00 16.48
N GLY A 43 9.52 -13.19 17.18
CA GLY A 43 9.96 -12.34 18.28
C GLY A 43 10.41 -10.96 17.84
N GLY A 44 10.25 -10.00 18.76
CA GLY A 44 10.68 -8.63 18.59
C GLY A 44 12.21 -8.48 18.54
N GLY A 45 12.68 -7.31 18.14
CA GLY A 45 14.11 -7.03 18.05
C GLY A 45 14.40 -5.54 17.85
N ASP A 46 15.58 -5.24 17.37
CA ASP A 46 16.04 -3.90 17.06
C ASP A 46 15.64 -3.44 15.65
N LEU A 47 16.06 -2.23 15.27
CA LEU A 47 15.81 -1.67 13.95
C LEU A 47 16.42 -2.52 12.81
N ALA A 48 17.58 -3.14 13.05
CA ALA A 48 18.20 -3.99 12.03
C ALA A 48 17.36 -5.25 11.79
N TRP A 49 16.79 -5.83 12.85
CA TRP A 49 15.84 -6.93 12.77
C TRP A 49 14.56 -6.50 12.04
N SER A 50 13.98 -5.35 12.39
CA SER A 50 12.83 -4.79 11.69
C SER A 50 13.06 -4.63 10.18
N ARG A 51 14.25 -4.18 9.77
CA ARG A 51 14.62 -4.06 8.35
C ARG A 51 14.71 -5.42 7.66
N LYS A 52 15.24 -6.45 8.32
CA LYS A 52 15.25 -7.82 7.79
C LYS A 52 13.84 -8.36 7.59
N LEU A 53 12.96 -8.15 8.56
CA LEU A 53 11.55 -8.55 8.44
C LEU A 53 10.84 -7.74 7.33
N GLY A 54 11.17 -6.46 7.16
CA GLY A 54 10.68 -5.65 6.07
C GLY A 54 11.08 -6.18 4.69
N ALA A 55 12.31 -6.66 4.53
CA ALA A 55 12.75 -7.31 3.29
C ALA A 55 12.04 -8.67 3.09
N ALA A 56 11.96 -9.49 4.11
CA ALA A 56 11.27 -10.78 4.06
C ALA A 56 9.78 -10.61 3.72
N SER A 57 9.09 -9.65 4.37
CA SER A 57 7.68 -9.37 4.10
C SER A 57 7.44 -8.92 2.65
N ALA A 58 8.40 -8.21 2.05
CA ALA A 58 8.29 -7.82 0.64
C ALA A 58 8.33 -9.04 -0.29
N GLU A 59 9.24 -9.98 -0.07
CA GLU A 59 9.31 -11.21 -0.88
C GLU A 59 8.07 -12.09 -0.70
N VAL A 60 7.58 -12.26 0.53
CA VAL A 60 6.33 -12.99 0.81
C VAL A 60 5.15 -12.31 0.13
N PHE A 61 5.04 -10.99 0.23
CA PHE A 61 3.97 -10.21 -0.39
C PHE A 61 3.90 -10.44 -1.91
N TRP A 62 5.05 -10.32 -2.61
CA TRP A 62 5.08 -10.52 -4.05
C TRP A 62 4.83 -11.97 -4.47
N ARG A 63 5.30 -12.92 -3.67
CA ARG A 63 5.03 -14.34 -3.91
C ARG A 63 3.53 -14.64 -3.81
N LEU A 64 2.89 -14.18 -2.74
CA LEU A 64 1.44 -14.34 -2.55
C LEU A 64 0.65 -13.62 -3.65
N ALA A 65 1.08 -12.42 -4.08
CA ALA A 65 0.43 -11.72 -5.17
C ALA A 65 0.44 -12.53 -6.48
N GLN A 66 1.57 -13.15 -6.82
CA GLN A 66 1.66 -14.01 -8.01
C GLN A 66 0.79 -15.26 -7.92
N GLU A 67 0.68 -15.87 -6.74
CA GLU A 67 -0.12 -17.09 -6.53
C GLU A 67 -1.63 -16.82 -6.46
N ALA A 68 -2.05 -15.64 -6.00
CA ALA A 68 -3.46 -15.30 -5.77
C ALA A 68 -4.30 -15.12 -7.05
N ARG A 69 -3.68 -14.98 -8.24
CA ARG A 69 -4.36 -14.73 -9.54
C ARG A 69 -5.30 -13.51 -9.54
N GLY A 70 -5.10 -12.59 -8.61
CA GLY A 70 -5.85 -11.37 -8.41
C GLY A 70 -5.92 -11.01 -6.93
N ALA A 71 -5.74 -9.71 -6.61
CA ALA A 71 -5.76 -9.23 -5.24
C ALA A 71 -5.85 -7.70 -5.20
N VAL A 72 -6.30 -7.16 -4.06
CA VAL A 72 -6.01 -5.77 -3.68
C VAL A 72 -4.68 -5.76 -2.94
N LEU A 73 -3.75 -4.94 -3.42
CA LEU A 73 -2.37 -4.87 -2.97
C LEU A 73 -2.14 -3.56 -2.20
N ASP A 74 -2.06 -3.61 -0.86
CA ASP A 74 -1.75 -2.45 -0.01
C ASP A 74 -0.26 -2.43 0.33
N ASN A 75 0.47 -1.47 -0.23
CA ASN A 75 1.87 -1.25 0.05
C ASN A 75 2.25 0.21 -0.25
N PHE A 76 3.38 0.68 0.30
CA PHE A 76 4.09 1.83 -0.26
C PHE A 76 4.88 1.36 -1.47
N PHE A 77 4.31 1.59 -2.65
CA PHE A 77 4.95 1.22 -3.90
C PHE A 77 5.98 2.28 -4.31
N HIS A 78 7.10 1.80 -4.82
CA HIS A 78 8.18 2.61 -5.37
C HIS A 78 8.45 2.16 -6.81
N ARG A 79 8.90 3.05 -7.68
CA ARG A 79 9.18 2.74 -9.11
C ARG A 79 10.14 1.55 -9.31
N ALA A 80 11.00 1.27 -8.33
CA ALA A 80 11.84 0.07 -8.35
C ALA A 80 11.04 -1.25 -8.39
N PHE A 81 9.76 -1.23 -8.00
CA PHE A 81 8.88 -2.40 -8.05
C PHE A 81 8.16 -2.59 -9.40
N ALA A 82 8.35 -1.69 -10.37
CA ALA A 82 7.67 -1.77 -11.67
C ALA A 82 7.85 -3.15 -12.34
N HIS A 83 9.02 -3.75 -12.25
CA HIS A 83 9.30 -5.10 -12.77
C HIS A 83 8.48 -6.20 -12.07
N ARG A 84 8.20 -6.05 -10.77
CA ARG A 84 7.35 -6.98 -10.00
C ARG A 84 5.88 -6.84 -10.41
N ILE A 85 5.44 -5.60 -10.63
CA ILE A 85 4.08 -5.32 -11.11
C ILE A 85 3.89 -5.87 -12.52
N ALA A 86 4.86 -5.67 -13.41
CA ALA A 86 4.83 -6.21 -14.78
C ALA A 86 4.83 -7.75 -14.85
N ALA A 87 5.27 -8.42 -13.78
CA ALA A 87 5.25 -9.88 -13.68
C ALA A 87 3.91 -10.46 -13.16
N LEU A 88 2.93 -9.62 -12.83
CA LEU A 88 1.59 -10.07 -12.45
C LEU A 88 0.81 -10.51 -13.68
N GLU A 89 0.20 -11.69 -13.60
CA GLU A 89 -0.57 -12.26 -14.70
C GLU A 89 -2.02 -11.76 -14.66
N GLY A 90 -2.35 -10.74 -15.46
CA GLY A 90 -3.70 -10.22 -15.62
C GLY A 90 -3.78 -8.69 -15.59
N PRO A 91 -4.99 -8.12 -15.70
CA PRO A 91 -5.19 -6.69 -15.65
C PRO A 91 -4.71 -6.10 -14.32
N VAL A 92 -4.00 -4.99 -14.38
CA VAL A 92 -3.53 -4.22 -13.22
C VAL A 92 -4.07 -2.81 -13.32
N VAL A 93 -4.76 -2.36 -12.27
CA VAL A 93 -5.23 -0.97 -12.12
C VAL A 93 -4.68 -0.39 -10.83
N GLU A 94 -4.61 0.93 -10.76
CA GLU A 94 -4.09 1.65 -9.60
C GLU A 94 -5.14 2.59 -9.03
N VAL A 95 -5.37 2.51 -7.72
CA VAL A 95 -6.10 3.49 -6.93
C VAL A 95 -5.08 4.27 -6.12
N HIS A 96 -4.77 5.49 -6.59
CA HIS A 96 -3.77 6.36 -5.98
C HIS A 96 -4.42 7.29 -4.96
N CYS A 97 -4.20 7.01 -3.67
CA CYS A 97 -4.70 7.82 -2.56
C CYS A 97 -3.87 9.08 -2.38
N THR A 98 -4.50 10.23 -2.45
CA THR A 98 -3.88 11.54 -2.23
C THR A 98 -4.54 12.29 -1.08
N CYS A 99 -3.79 13.12 -0.40
CA CYS A 99 -4.26 14.17 0.50
C CYS A 99 -3.14 15.22 0.65
N PRO A 100 -3.42 16.41 1.22
CA PRO A 100 -2.37 17.38 1.50
C PRO A 100 -1.22 16.75 2.30
N PRO A 101 0.05 16.94 1.91
CA PRO A 101 1.21 16.32 2.59
C PRO A 101 1.26 16.59 4.10
N ALA A 102 0.83 17.78 4.53
CA ALA A 102 0.74 18.13 5.96
C ALA A 102 -0.26 17.22 6.70
N LEU A 103 -1.42 16.92 6.09
CA LEU A 103 -2.42 16.02 6.65
C LEU A 103 -1.92 14.56 6.66
N ALA A 104 -1.25 14.13 5.60
CA ALA A 104 -0.63 12.80 5.57
C ALA A 104 0.40 12.65 6.68
N ARG A 105 1.24 13.66 6.90
CA ARG A 105 2.24 13.70 7.97
C ARG A 105 1.61 13.64 9.36
N GLU A 106 0.59 14.47 9.60
CA GLU A 106 -0.16 14.46 10.86
C GLU A 106 -0.75 13.07 11.14
N ARG A 107 -1.47 12.49 10.19
CA ARG A 107 -2.06 11.15 10.30
C ARG A 107 -0.99 10.08 10.52
N TYR A 108 0.15 10.19 9.83
CA TYR A 108 1.24 9.24 9.96
C TYR A 108 1.88 9.28 11.36
N LEU A 109 2.13 10.47 11.90
CA LEU A 109 2.79 10.64 13.20
C LEU A 109 1.85 10.41 14.40
N SER A 110 0.54 10.66 14.24
CA SER A 110 -0.44 10.50 15.32
C SER A 110 -0.94 9.06 15.49
N ARG A 111 -0.79 8.20 14.46
CA ARG A 111 -1.30 6.84 14.52
C ARG A 111 -0.49 5.95 15.46
N GLN A 112 -1.20 5.08 16.20
CA GLN A 112 -0.54 3.99 16.90
C GLN A 112 -0.31 2.84 15.90
N ARG A 113 0.94 2.45 15.76
CA ARG A 113 1.33 1.31 14.91
C ARG A 113 2.03 0.25 15.73
N HIS A 114 2.08 -0.92 15.11
CA HIS A 114 2.83 -2.05 15.65
C HIS A 114 4.30 -1.67 15.89
N PRO A 115 4.92 -2.10 17.02
CA PRO A 115 6.29 -1.72 17.39
C PRO A 115 7.34 -2.03 16.31
N CYS A 116 7.11 -3.02 15.46
CA CYS A 116 8.04 -3.41 14.39
C CYS A 116 8.34 -2.29 13.38
N HIS A 117 7.52 -1.23 13.32
CA HIS A 117 7.72 -0.13 12.37
C HIS A 117 8.67 0.96 12.86
N PHE A 118 8.90 1.04 14.18
CA PHE A 118 9.76 2.07 14.78
C PHE A 118 9.34 3.52 14.48
N ASP A 119 8.06 3.74 14.14
CA ASP A 119 7.55 5.05 13.76
C ASP A 119 7.71 6.09 14.88
N LEU A 120 7.60 5.70 16.14
CA LEU A 120 7.80 6.60 17.30
C LEU A 120 9.23 7.15 17.41
N THR A 121 10.21 6.40 16.90
CA THR A 121 11.62 6.78 17.04
C THR A 121 12.16 7.49 15.81
N TYR A 122 11.76 7.04 14.63
CA TYR A 122 12.32 7.49 13.34
C TYR A 122 11.29 8.04 12.36
N GLY A 123 10.01 8.08 12.75
CA GLY A 123 8.91 8.34 11.83
C GLY A 123 8.98 9.68 11.12
N ALA A 124 9.40 10.76 11.80
CA ALA A 124 9.46 12.08 11.18
C ALA A 124 10.47 12.12 10.02
N ASP A 125 11.70 11.63 10.26
CA ASP A 125 12.78 11.62 9.26
C ASP A 125 12.41 10.69 8.09
N MET A 126 11.82 9.53 8.39
CA MET A 126 11.35 8.58 7.38
C MET A 126 10.23 9.16 6.52
N PHE A 127 9.30 9.91 7.10
CA PHE A 127 8.23 10.53 6.33
C PHE A 127 8.75 11.53 5.31
N ASP A 128 9.68 12.38 5.72
CA ASP A 128 10.30 13.38 4.83
C ASP A 128 11.11 12.71 3.70
N GLU A 129 11.71 11.56 3.97
CA GLU A 129 12.36 10.75 2.93
C GLU A 129 11.34 10.18 1.94
N TRP A 130 10.23 9.62 2.40
CA TRP A 130 9.18 9.09 1.52
C TRP A 130 8.52 10.16 0.67
N VAL A 131 8.30 11.37 1.19
CA VAL A 131 7.82 12.50 0.39
C VAL A 131 8.77 12.82 -0.75
N ARG A 132 10.09 12.77 -0.50
CA ARG A 132 11.09 12.98 -1.57
C ARG A 132 11.13 11.84 -2.59
N MET A 133 10.76 10.62 -2.18
CA MET A 133 10.73 9.43 -3.03
C MET A 133 9.42 9.26 -3.79
N ASP A 134 8.36 9.96 -3.35
CA ASP A 134 7.04 9.86 -3.96
C ASP A 134 7.05 10.50 -5.34
N ALA A 135 6.89 9.67 -6.36
CA ALA A 135 6.82 10.08 -7.75
C ALA A 135 5.37 10.12 -8.28
N GLY A 136 4.37 10.07 -7.39
CA GLY A 136 2.97 9.91 -7.76
C GLY A 136 2.61 8.48 -8.17
N PRO A 137 1.61 8.29 -9.03
CA PRO A 137 1.20 6.97 -9.48
C PRO A 137 2.35 6.15 -10.08
N ILE A 138 2.26 4.82 -9.91
CA ILE A 138 3.28 3.87 -10.41
C ILE A 138 3.02 3.48 -11.85
N LEU A 139 1.73 3.35 -12.23
CA LEU A 139 1.36 3.03 -13.60
C LEU A 139 1.42 4.29 -14.47
N ASP A 140 2.06 4.17 -15.64
CA ASP A 140 2.20 5.30 -16.57
C ASP A 140 0.94 5.52 -17.44
N ALA A 141 0.07 4.50 -17.56
CA ALA A 141 -1.15 4.59 -18.35
C ALA A 141 -2.27 5.26 -17.54
N ALA A 142 -2.58 6.51 -17.83
CA ALA A 142 -3.63 7.27 -17.13
C ALA A 142 -5.01 6.57 -17.11
N ALA A 143 -5.32 5.74 -18.13
CA ALA A 143 -6.56 4.95 -18.18
C ALA A 143 -6.63 3.86 -17.09
N CYS A 144 -5.50 3.48 -16.51
CA CYS A 144 -5.42 2.46 -15.46
C CYS A 144 -5.19 3.07 -14.06
N VAL A 145 -5.26 4.39 -13.90
CA VAL A 145 -5.04 5.09 -12.64
C VAL A 145 -6.25 5.92 -12.25
N LEU A 146 -6.80 5.66 -11.08
CA LEU A 146 -7.77 6.53 -10.41
C LEU A 146 -7.08 7.25 -9.25
N THR A 147 -7.08 8.57 -9.28
CA THR A 147 -6.63 9.37 -8.14
C THR A 147 -7.81 9.67 -7.23
N VAL A 148 -7.69 9.31 -5.95
CA VAL A 148 -8.73 9.47 -4.93
C VAL A 148 -8.25 10.45 -3.87
N ASP A 149 -8.98 11.56 -3.68
CA ASP A 149 -8.75 12.46 -2.55
C ASP A 149 -9.32 11.85 -1.26
N THR A 150 -8.44 11.55 -0.34
CA THR A 150 -8.76 10.94 0.96
C THR A 150 -8.74 11.96 2.11
N ALA A 151 -8.66 13.24 1.81
CA ALA A 151 -8.76 14.29 2.84
C ALA A 151 -10.15 14.30 3.49
N GLY A 152 -11.18 14.00 2.69
CA GLY A 152 -12.57 13.84 3.12
C GLY A 152 -13.08 12.40 3.05
N THR A 153 -14.39 12.26 2.96
CA THR A 153 -15.06 10.96 2.78
C THR A 153 -14.88 10.48 1.35
N VAL A 154 -14.46 9.23 1.19
CA VAL A 154 -14.32 8.58 -0.13
C VAL A 154 -15.63 7.87 -0.47
N ASP A 155 -16.13 8.08 -1.69
CA ASP A 155 -17.24 7.28 -2.23
C ASP A 155 -16.68 5.92 -2.72
N LEU A 156 -16.82 4.92 -1.87
CA LEU A 156 -16.36 3.56 -2.18
C LEU A 156 -17.06 2.97 -3.40
N ALA A 157 -18.35 3.28 -3.61
CA ALA A 157 -19.10 2.72 -4.74
C ALA A 157 -18.59 3.26 -6.08
N GLU A 158 -18.20 4.52 -6.13
CA GLU A 158 -17.56 5.12 -7.31
C GLU A 158 -16.20 4.45 -7.58
N VAL A 159 -15.36 4.25 -6.56
CA VAL A 159 -14.05 3.58 -6.71
C VAL A 159 -14.23 2.15 -7.22
N VAL A 160 -15.16 1.38 -6.65
CA VAL A 160 -15.45 0.00 -7.07
C VAL A 160 -15.92 -0.04 -8.53
N SER A 161 -16.86 0.83 -8.89
CA SER A 161 -17.39 0.94 -10.26
C SER A 161 -16.29 1.21 -11.27
N TRP A 162 -15.40 2.17 -10.95
CA TRP A 162 -14.27 2.49 -11.82
C TRP A 162 -13.31 1.31 -11.99
N VAL A 163 -12.93 0.65 -10.88
CA VAL A 163 -12.04 -0.53 -10.93
C VAL A 163 -12.62 -1.63 -11.81
N GLN A 164 -13.92 -1.93 -11.67
CA GLN A 164 -14.58 -2.98 -12.47
C GLN A 164 -14.67 -2.64 -13.96
N GLN A 165 -14.74 -1.36 -14.31
CA GLN A 165 -14.76 -0.90 -15.70
C GLN A 165 -13.37 -0.90 -16.34
N SER A 166 -12.35 -0.48 -15.60
CA SER A 166 -10.97 -0.31 -16.09
C SER A 166 -10.19 -1.63 -16.18
N ALA A 167 -10.66 -2.68 -15.52
CA ALA A 167 -10.01 -4.00 -15.51
C ALA A 167 -10.55 -4.96 -16.58
N ARG A 168 -11.42 -4.47 -17.47
CA ARG A 168 -11.93 -5.24 -18.63
C ARG A 168 -10.99 -5.08 -19.81
#